data_8283e96ca95d94a2a3769fe9e249b5c1
#
_entry.id   8283e96ca95d94a2a3769fe9e249b5c1
#
_cell.length_a   1.000
_cell.length_b   1.000
_cell.length_c   1.000
_cell.angle_alpha   90.00
_cell.angle_beta   90.00
_cell.angle_gamma   90.00
#
_symmetry.space_group_name_H-M   'P 1'
#
loop_
_entity.id
_entity.type
_entity.pdbx_description
1 polymer ?
#
loop_
_entity_poly.entity_id
_entity_poly.type
_entity_poly.pdbx_seq_one_letter_code
_entity_poly.pdbx_strand_id
1 'polypeptide(L)'
;MNRVLVTDGHFRKTLAVVRSLGRKGVHVTVGERTFLNTSFFSKYCSRRLIYPSPRRYPDRFIEFLLREIKKNRYDCLFPMEEETLLLVARHRSEISKHAYLLIPDLEKIEFVRDKGNLIRFAESHGIPVPKTYDLPPTPSALLRTGLTLPRERLCRNSVHGSRTSPRTENDMLKINELAVRPEHVEGRMANCDTVSEGGGGGYVIKPRISSGSFGIAYVKDREDIIPSYQRVHERYPFPLIQEFIPDGGGTFGISALFDESSNVKAAFVHKKLRMYPVQGGPSTLREGVEHPQIMELGLSLLKSLNWVGIAMVEFKVDPRDGIPKLMEVNPRFWGSLQLAIFSGVDFPYLILKMAKGEKFEPVLHYTVGRRSRWFLFGDILHFFNNPERFHLQPPFFRFFDQNTCYDIISKQDPFPVLGAMATFFTFLYDPEMKRFLERR
;
A
#
# COMPACT_ATOMS: atom_id res chain seq x y z
N MET A 1 -16.72 27.74 -3.86
CA MET A 1 -16.92 26.32 -4.27
C MET A 1 -15.63 25.59 -4.06
N ASN A 2 -15.62 24.49 -3.27
CA ASN A 2 -14.41 23.73 -2.97
C ASN A 2 -13.91 23.03 -4.24
N ARG A 3 -12.60 23.08 -4.48
CA ARG A 3 -11.96 22.51 -5.66
C ARG A 3 -10.83 21.57 -5.24
N VAL A 4 -10.84 20.34 -5.73
CA VAL A 4 -9.80 19.36 -5.44
C VAL A 4 -9.22 18.80 -6.73
N LEU A 5 -7.94 18.45 -6.67
CA LEU A 5 -7.24 17.73 -7.73
C LEU A 5 -6.91 16.32 -7.25
N VAL A 6 -7.35 15.34 -8.02
CA VAL A 6 -7.14 13.90 -7.73
C VAL A 6 -6.38 13.29 -8.90
N THR A 7 -5.26 12.64 -8.65
CA THR A 7 -4.47 11.98 -9.69
C THR A 7 -4.94 10.54 -9.97
N ASP A 8 -4.39 9.91 -10.99
CA ASP A 8 -4.47 8.46 -11.24
C ASP A 8 -5.91 7.95 -11.44
N GLY A 9 -6.61 8.53 -12.42
CA GLY A 9 -8.02 8.30 -12.72
C GLY A 9 -8.42 6.86 -13.07
N HIS A 10 -7.48 5.98 -13.43
CA HIS A 10 -7.75 4.56 -13.73
C HIS A 10 -8.27 3.76 -12.54
N PHE A 11 -7.85 4.13 -11.33
CA PHE A 11 -8.03 3.27 -10.17
C PHE A 11 -9.39 3.42 -9.51
N ARG A 12 -9.99 2.30 -9.06
CA ARG A 12 -11.26 2.30 -8.34
C ARG A 12 -11.25 3.14 -7.06
N LYS A 13 -10.09 3.28 -6.39
CA LYS A 13 -9.94 4.16 -5.22
C LYS A 13 -10.06 5.64 -5.60
N THR A 14 -9.57 6.03 -6.77
CA THR A 14 -9.76 7.38 -7.32
C THR A 14 -11.24 7.64 -7.59
N LEU A 15 -11.94 6.69 -8.20
CA LEU A 15 -13.39 6.79 -8.40
C LEU A 15 -14.14 6.94 -7.07
N ALA A 16 -13.71 6.24 -6.01
CA ALA A 16 -14.31 6.38 -4.68
C ALA A 16 -14.15 7.80 -4.13
N VAL A 17 -12.96 8.41 -4.27
CA VAL A 17 -12.71 9.83 -3.90
C VAL A 17 -13.60 10.76 -4.71
N VAL A 18 -13.65 10.59 -6.04
CA VAL A 18 -14.44 11.40 -6.96
C VAL A 18 -15.92 11.39 -6.58
N ARG A 19 -16.46 10.19 -6.32
CA ARG A 19 -17.85 10.01 -5.90
C ARG A 19 -18.14 10.60 -4.53
N SER A 20 -17.25 10.39 -3.56
CA SER A 20 -17.41 10.90 -2.21
C SER A 20 -17.50 12.41 -2.21
N LEU A 21 -16.54 13.09 -2.81
CA LEU A 21 -16.45 14.55 -2.82
C LEU A 21 -17.48 15.19 -3.75
N GLY A 22 -17.67 14.62 -4.95
CA GLY A 22 -18.62 15.15 -5.92
C GLY A 22 -20.08 15.09 -5.44
N ARG A 23 -20.49 14.05 -4.69
CA ARG A 23 -21.82 14.00 -4.04
C ARG A 23 -22.06 15.11 -3.02
N LYS A 24 -20.98 15.68 -2.49
CA LYS A 24 -21.00 16.81 -1.53
C LYS A 24 -20.84 18.18 -2.21
N GLY A 25 -20.98 18.22 -3.54
CA GLY A 25 -20.88 19.46 -4.31
C GLY A 25 -19.46 20.01 -4.48
N VAL A 26 -18.43 19.21 -4.20
CA VAL A 26 -17.04 19.60 -4.43
C VAL A 26 -16.72 19.51 -5.92
N HIS A 27 -16.06 20.52 -6.47
CA HIS A 27 -15.56 20.49 -7.83
C HIS A 27 -14.31 19.60 -7.92
N VAL A 28 -14.46 18.40 -8.47
CA VAL A 28 -13.39 17.40 -8.56
C VAL A 28 -12.76 17.44 -9.93
N THR A 29 -11.49 17.87 -10.00
CA THR A 29 -10.65 17.71 -11.18
C THR A 29 -9.94 16.37 -11.06
N VAL A 30 -10.05 15.51 -12.07
CA VAL A 30 -9.36 14.23 -12.12
C VAL A 30 -8.26 14.30 -13.16
N GLY A 31 -7.04 13.92 -12.77
CA GLY A 31 -5.90 13.80 -13.66
C GLY A 31 -5.58 12.35 -14.00
N GLU A 32 -5.20 12.11 -15.27
CA GLU A 32 -4.71 10.83 -15.74
C GLU A 32 -3.83 11.04 -16.98
N ARG A 33 -2.94 10.08 -17.26
CA ARG A 33 -2.06 10.10 -18.46
C ARG A 33 -2.77 9.73 -19.76
N THR A 34 -3.93 9.07 -19.67
CA THR A 34 -4.74 8.67 -20.83
C THR A 34 -6.19 9.11 -20.69
N PHE A 35 -6.85 9.33 -21.81
CA PHE A 35 -8.27 9.73 -21.80
C PHE A 35 -9.20 8.59 -21.39
N LEU A 36 -8.88 7.36 -21.76
CA LEU A 36 -9.68 6.18 -21.43
C LEU A 36 -9.34 5.69 -20.03
N ASN A 37 -10.09 6.13 -19.03
CA ASN A 37 -9.93 5.71 -17.65
C ASN A 37 -11.27 5.72 -16.90
N THR A 38 -11.34 5.01 -15.80
CA THR A 38 -12.57 4.79 -15.05
C THR A 38 -13.21 6.07 -14.53
N SER A 39 -12.40 6.98 -13.96
CA SER A 39 -12.91 8.15 -13.23
C SER A 39 -13.39 9.27 -14.15
N PHE A 40 -12.89 9.37 -15.38
CA PHE A 40 -13.33 10.40 -16.34
C PHE A 40 -14.78 10.22 -16.79
N PHE A 41 -15.32 9.00 -16.67
CA PHE A 41 -16.70 8.70 -17.00
C PHE A 41 -17.67 8.93 -15.84
N SER A 42 -17.18 9.27 -14.66
CA SER A 42 -18.05 9.63 -13.54
C SER A 42 -18.73 10.98 -13.78
N LYS A 43 -20.04 11.07 -13.52
CA LYS A 43 -20.75 12.35 -13.52
C LYS A 43 -20.25 13.32 -12.44
N TYR A 44 -19.52 12.82 -11.46
CA TYR A 44 -18.91 13.61 -10.39
C TYR A 44 -17.49 14.09 -10.74
N CYS A 45 -16.95 13.74 -11.90
CA CYS A 45 -15.73 14.30 -12.45
C CYS A 45 -16.08 15.65 -13.12
N SER A 46 -15.82 16.76 -12.43
CA SER A 46 -16.16 18.09 -12.91
C SER A 46 -15.23 18.57 -14.03
N ARG A 47 -13.96 18.15 -13.99
CA ARG A 47 -12.96 18.49 -15.00
C ARG A 47 -11.99 17.33 -15.19
N ARG A 48 -11.67 17.04 -16.44
CA ARG A 48 -10.71 16.02 -16.88
C ARG A 48 -9.39 16.68 -17.21
N LEU A 49 -8.29 16.08 -16.77
CA LEU A 49 -6.95 16.60 -16.96
C LEU A 49 -6.03 15.49 -17.46
N ILE A 50 -5.39 15.70 -18.60
CA ILE A 50 -4.43 14.75 -19.14
C ILE A 50 -3.03 15.30 -18.89
N TYR A 51 -2.18 14.50 -18.21
CA TYR A 51 -0.82 14.87 -17.86
C TYR A 51 0.20 13.85 -18.42
N PRO A 52 1.49 14.25 -18.54
CA PRO A 52 2.57 13.33 -18.90
C PRO A 52 2.66 12.17 -17.89
N SER A 53 3.01 10.96 -18.37
CA SER A 53 3.18 9.80 -17.48
C SER A 53 4.15 10.11 -16.34
N PRO A 54 3.74 9.96 -15.05
CA PRO A 54 4.62 10.18 -13.92
C PRO A 54 5.86 9.27 -13.94
N ARG A 55 5.71 8.10 -14.54
CA ARG A 55 6.77 7.09 -14.62
C ARG A 55 7.77 7.37 -15.74
N ARG A 56 7.26 7.69 -16.95
CA ARG A 56 8.13 7.90 -18.13
C ARG A 56 8.73 9.29 -18.17
N TYR A 57 8.00 10.27 -17.66
CA TYR A 57 8.35 11.68 -17.77
C TYR A 57 8.13 12.40 -16.44
N PRO A 58 8.83 11.97 -15.35
CA PRO A 58 8.60 12.47 -13.98
C PRO A 58 8.73 13.99 -13.89
N ASP A 59 9.74 14.58 -14.50
CA ASP A 59 9.96 16.03 -14.44
C ASP A 59 8.86 16.80 -15.16
N ARG A 60 8.47 16.34 -16.37
CA ARG A 60 7.37 16.94 -17.13
C ARG A 60 6.02 16.80 -16.39
N PHE A 61 5.83 15.71 -15.68
CA PHE A 61 4.64 15.52 -14.83
C PHE A 61 4.60 16.57 -13.71
N ILE A 62 5.70 16.77 -13.00
CA ILE A 62 5.78 17.75 -11.91
C ILE A 62 5.64 19.19 -12.45
N GLU A 63 6.32 19.55 -13.53
CA GLU A 63 6.17 20.85 -14.18
C GLU A 63 4.70 21.12 -14.56
N PHE A 64 4.05 20.12 -15.16
CA PHE A 64 2.64 20.19 -15.53
C PHE A 64 1.76 20.37 -14.29
N LEU A 65 1.97 19.57 -13.25
CA LEU A 65 1.20 19.61 -12.00
C LEU A 65 1.32 20.98 -11.32
N LEU A 66 2.54 21.50 -11.19
CA LEU A 66 2.82 22.80 -10.59
C LEU A 66 2.15 23.94 -11.38
N ARG A 67 2.24 23.90 -12.71
CA ARG A 67 1.55 24.89 -13.58
C ARG A 67 0.04 24.81 -13.39
N GLU A 68 -0.52 23.62 -13.30
CA GLU A 68 -1.95 23.40 -13.12
C GLU A 68 -2.44 23.93 -11.76
N ILE A 69 -1.76 23.62 -10.66
CA ILE A 69 -2.17 24.05 -9.32
C ILE A 69 -1.99 25.56 -9.11
N LYS A 70 -0.94 26.16 -9.68
CA LYS A 70 -0.72 27.62 -9.65
C LYS A 70 -1.84 28.36 -10.40
N LYS A 71 -2.25 27.84 -11.57
CA LYS A 71 -3.28 28.48 -12.41
C LYS A 71 -4.68 28.36 -11.83
N ASN A 72 -5.05 27.22 -11.27
CA ASN A 72 -6.46 26.89 -11.00
C ASN A 72 -6.85 26.89 -9.51
N ARG A 73 -5.94 27.10 -8.59
CA ARG A 73 -6.16 27.17 -7.12
C ARG A 73 -7.03 26.03 -6.61
N TYR A 74 -6.40 24.98 -6.10
CA TYR A 74 -7.07 23.84 -5.49
C TYR A 74 -6.96 23.92 -3.97
N ASP A 75 -8.06 23.60 -3.26
CA ASP A 75 -8.04 23.50 -1.81
C ASP A 75 -7.18 22.30 -1.35
N CYS A 76 -7.17 21.20 -2.14
CA CYS A 76 -6.44 19.99 -1.77
C CYS A 76 -5.97 19.23 -3.01
N LEU A 77 -4.79 18.58 -2.89
CA LEU A 77 -4.24 17.63 -3.85
C LEU A 77 -4.24 16.23 -3.25
N PHE A 78 -4.79 15.26 -3.99
CA PHE A 78 -4.82 13.84 -3.63
C PHE A 78 -3.94 13.02 -4.59
N PRO A 79 -2.67 12.72 -4.25
CA PRO A 79 -1.88 11.73 -4.99
C PRO A 79 -2.38 10.33 -4.65
N MET A 80 -2.86 9.60 -5.67
CA MET A 80 -3.58 8.35 -5.43
C MET A 80 -2.70 7.11 -5.55
N GLU A 81 -1.67 7.14 -6.39
CA GLU A 81 -0.74 6.03 -6.59
C GLU A 81 0.63 6.31 -5.99
N GLU A 82 1.42 5.26 -5.82
CA GLU A 82 2.73 5.35 -5.17
C GLU A 82 3.73 6.18 -5.98
N GLU A 83 3.71 6.04 -7.30
CA GLU A 83 4.59 6.80 -8.20
C GLU A 83 4.30 8.30 -8.13
N THR A 84 3.02 8.68 -8.19
CA THR A 84 2.60 10.08 -8.04
C THR A 84 2.84 10.62 -6.64
N LEU A 85 2.59 9.80 -5.60
CA LEU A 85 2.86 10.18 -4.21
C LEU A 85 4.33 10.51 -3.98
N LEU A 86 5.25 9.67 -4.47
CA LEU A 86 6.69 9.89 -4.32
C LEU A 86 7.16 11.17 -5.02
N LEU A 87 6.68 11.41 -6.24
CA LEU A 87 7.01 12.63 -6.96
C LEU A 87 6.46 13.88 -6.27
N VAL A 88 5.21 13.82 -5.80
CA VAL A 88 4.58 14.91 -5.05
C VAL A 88 5.30 15.16 -3.72
N ALA A 89 5.72 14.09 -3.02
CA ALA A 89 6.46 14.22 -1.76
C ALA A 89 7.85 14.87 -1.96
N ARG A 90 8.56 14.54 -3.03
CA ARG A 90 9.84 15.18 -3.39
C ARG A 90 9.71 16.69 -3.65
N HIS A 91 8.56 17.13 -4.14
CA HIS A 91 8.27 18.53 -4.46
C HIS A 91 7.28 19.17 -3.48
N ARG A 92 7.16 18.57 -2.26
CA ARG A 92 6.19 18.99 -1.24
C ARG A 92 6.28 20.47 -0.92
N SER A 93 7.48 21.00 -0.72
CA SER A 93 7.70 22.41 -0.32
C SER A 93 7.14 23.41 -1.33
N GLU A 94 7.17 23.08 -2.62
CA GLU A 94 6.62 23.96 -3.66
C GLU A 94 5.11 23.75 -3.82
N ILE A 95 4.64 22.50 -3.83
CA ILE A 95 3.22 22.16 -4.00
C ILE A 95 2.38 22.72 -2.84
N SER A 96 2.86 22.60 -1.60
CA SER A 96 2.13 23.04 -0.40
C SER A 96 1.92 24.56 -0.33
N LYS A 97 2.63 25.35 -1.13
CA LYS A 97 2.37 26.80 -1.27
C LYS A 97 1.06 27.11 -2.01
N HIS A 98 0.51 26.12 -2.75
CA HIS A 98 -0.59 26.34 -3.68
C HIS A 98 -1.79 25.42 -3.47
N ALA A 99 -1.62 24.30 -2.76
CA ALA A 99 -2.69 23.36 -2.43
C ALA A 99 -2.36 22.65 -1.11
N TYR A 100 -3.37 22.39 -0.30
CA TYR A 100 -3.20 21.58 0.90
C TYR A 100 -2.80 20.17 0.54
N LEU A 101 -1.77 19.67 1.22
CA LEU A 101 -1.16 18.38 0.95
C LEU A 101 -0.89 17.66 2.28
N LEU A 102 -1.77 16.73 2.64
CA LEU A 102 -1.63 15.92 3.85
C LEU A 102 -1.06 14.54 3.51
N ILE A 103 0.25 14.49 3.43
CA ILE A 103 1.03 13.27 3.16
C ILE A 103 2.21 13.18 4.12
N PRO A 104 2.79 12.00 4.36
CA PRO A 104 4.02 11.88 5.14
C PRO A 104 5.21 12.49 4.39
N ASP A 105 6.30 12.73 5.12
CA ASP A 105 7.57 13.08 4.51
C ASP A 105 8.11 11.96 3.64
N LEU A 106 8.87 12.32 2.60
CA LEU A 106 9.41 11.37 1.62
C LEU A 106 10.17 10.22 2.30
N GLU A 107 11.01 10.54 3.27
CA GLU A 107 11.80 9.55 4.02
C GLU A 107 10.91 8.51 4.73
N LYS A 108 9.80 8.94 5.33
CA LYS A 108 8.85 8.05 5.97
C LYS A 108 8.12 7.16 4.95
N ILE A 109 7.78 7.72 3.78
CA ILE A 109 7.18 6.96 2.69
C ILE A 109 8.15 5.88 2.21
N GLU A 110 9.41 6.24 1.93
CA GLU A 110 10.44 5.33 1.48
C GLU A 110 10.78 4.28 2.54
N PHE A 111 10.81 4.66 3.82
CA PHE A 111 11.06 3.76 4.94
C PHE A 111 10.01 2.64 5.04
N VAL A 112 8.73 2.98 5.04
CA VAL A 112 7.66 1.95 5.17
C VAL A 112 7.46 1.11 3.91
N ARG A 113 7.93 1.57 2.76
CA ARG A 113 7.93 0.80 1.51
C ARG A 113 8.93 -0.35 1.55
N ASP A 114 10.03 -0.18 2.25
CA ASP A 114 10.99 -1.25 2.47
C ASP A 114 10.51 -2.16 3.61
N LYS A 115 10.01 -3.34 3.24
CA LYS A 115 9.48 -4.32 4.20
C LYS A 115 10.51 -4.76 5.23
N GLY A 116 11.81 -4.77 4.87
CA GLY A 116 12.88 -5.11 5.81
C GLY A 116 13.06 -4.06 6.89
N ASN A 117 13.03 -2.77 6.53
CA ASN A 117 13.10 -1.67 7.50
C ASN A 117 11.85 -1.64 8.38
N LEU A 118 10.67 -1.78 7.75
CA LEU A 118 9.38 -1.79 8.45
C LEU A 118 9.30 -2.92 9.49
N ILE A 119 9.72 -4.14 9.14
CA ILE A 119 9.68 -5.30 10.02
C ILE A 119 10.59 -5.09 11.23
N ARG A 120 11.85 -4.70 11.03
CA ARG A 120 12.77 -4.42 12.14
C ARG A 120 12.25 -3.32 13.08
N PHE A 121 11.67 -2.29 12.50
CA PHE A 121 11.04 -1.21 13.29
C PHE A 121 9.85 -1.74 14.09
N ALA A 122 8.97 -2.53 13.47
CA ALA A 122 7.81 -3.11 14.13
C ALA A 122 8.21 -4.01 15.30
N GLU A 123 9.20 -4.90 15.10
CA GLU A 123 9.74 -5.77 16.15
C GLU A 123 10.28 -4.97 17.34
N SER A 124 11.07 -3.92 17.08
CA SER A 124 11.63 -3.07 18.15
C SER A 124 10.56 -2.29 18.94
N HIS A 125 9.34 -2.19 18.39
CA HIS A 125 8.19 -1.54 19.04
C HIS A 125 7.13 -2.55 19.52
N GLY A 126 7.45 -3.84 19.60
CA GLY A 126 6.56 -4.88 20.11
C GLY A 126 5.37 -5.20 19.19
N ILE A 127 5.42 -4.79 17.92
CA ILE A 127 4.40 -5.16 16.94
C ILE A 127 4.73 -6.54 16.36
N PRO A 128 3.82 -7.53 16.46
CA PRO A 128 4.11 -8.86 15.96
C PRO A 128 4.30 -8.88 14.44
N VAL A 129 5.34 -9.60 14.00
CA VAL A 129 5.69 -9.79 12.58
C VAL A 129 5.90 -11.28 12.29
N PRO A 130 5.83 -11.73 11.04
CA PRO A 130 6.27 -13.06 10.68
C PRO A 130 7.76 -13.24 10.97
N LYS A 131 8.16 -14.42 11.48
CA LYS A 131 9.57 -14.74 11.70
C LYS A 131 10.34 -14.52 10.40
N THR A 132 11.39 -13.71 10.48
CA THR A 132 12.24 -13.37 9.33
C THR A 132 13.59 -14.08 9.47
N TYR A 133 14.06 -14.68 8.39
CA TYR A 133 15.30 -15.48 8.37
C TYR A 133 16.36 -14.72 7.57
N ASP A 134 17.56 -14.68 8.12
CA ASP A 134 18.73 -14.20 7.40
C ASP A 134 19.36 -15.35 6.60
N LEU A 135 19.95 -15.02 5.45
CA LEU A 135 20.78 -16.00 4.74
C LEU A 135 22.04 -16.27 5.57
N PRO A 136 22.47 -17.55 5.69
CA PRO A 136 23.67 -17.86 6.41
C PRO A 136 24.88 -17.18 5.75
N PRO A 137 25.75 -16.50 6.52
CA PRO A 137 26.89 -15.73 6.00
C PRO A 137 28.09 -16.61 5.61
N THR A 138 27.87 -17.80 5.07
CA THR A 138 29.02 -18.64 4.65
C THR A 138 29.45 -18.27 3.24
N PRO A 139 30.77 -18.01 3.04
CA PRO A 139 31.33 -17.77 1.71
C PRO A 139 30.98 -18.84 0.68
N SER A 140 30.90 -20.11 1.12
CA SER A 140 30.52 -21.24 0.28
C SER A 140 29.04 -21.23 -0.14
N ALA A 141 28.13 -20.72 0.69
CA ALA A 141 26.73 -20.56 0.33
C ALA A 141 26.55 -19.38 -0.65
N LEU A 142 27.27 -18.29 -0.43
CA LEU A 142 27.29 -17.13 -1.34
C LEU A 142 27.90 -17.46 -2.71
N LEU A 143 28.99 -18.24 -2.74
CA LEU A 143 29.60 -18.71 -4.00
C LEU A 143 28.70 -19.69 -4.77
N ARG A 144 27.95 -20.54 -4.06
CA ARG A 144 26.95 -21.42 -4.69
C ARG A 144 25.72 -20.65 -5.20
N THR A 145 25.44 -19.49 -4.62
CA THR A 145 24.28 -18.66 -5.01
C THR A 145 24.59 -17.67 -6.13
N GLY A 146 25.85 -17.57 -6.60
CA GLY A 146 26.27 -16.57 -7.56
C GLY A 146 26.16 -15.11 -7.05
N LEU A 147 25.92 -14.93 -5.74
CA LEU A 147 25.86 -13.64 -5.08
C LEU A 147 27.28 -13.15 -4.83
N THR A 148 27.85 -12.43 -5.79
CA THR A 148 29.08 -11.66 -5.57
C THR A 148 28.72 -10.35 -4.86
N LEU A 149 29.01 -10.32 -3.56
CA LEU A 149 29.04 -9.04 -2.85
C LEU A 149 30.20 -8.21 -3.40
N PRO A 150 30.03 -6.89 -3.60
CA PRO A 150 31.15 -6.02 -3.96
C PRO A 150 32.25 -6.14 -2.89
N ARG A 151 33.44 -6.54 -3.30
CA ARG A 151 34.60 -6.84 -2.43
C ARG A 151 35.12 -5.68 -1.60
N GLU A 152 34.61 -4.47 -1.73
CA GLU A 152 35.29 -3.27 -1.25
C GLU A 152 34.82 -2.72 0.11
N ARG A 153 33.98 -3.40 0.91
CA ARG A 153 33.54 -2.82 2.20
C ARG A 153 33.47 -3.78 3.37
N LEU A 154 34.40 -4.70 3.45
CA LEU A 154 34.52 -5.61 4.60
C LEU A 154 35.72 -5.26 5.51
N CYS A 155 36.11 -4.01 5.63
CA CYS A 155 37.12 -3.63 6.60
C CYS A 155 36.87 -2.27 7.24
N ARG A 156 36.75 -2.33 8.55
CA ARG A 156 36.96 -1.29 9.56
C ARG A 156 35.86 -0.23 9.71
N ASN A 157 35.18 -0.30 10.85
CA ASN A 157 35.22 0.78 11.82
C ASN A 157 34.71 0.29 13.18
N SER A 158 35.66 0.11 14.08
CA SER A 158 35.45 0.02 15.52
C SER A 158 35.25 1.43 16.09
N VAL A 159 34.17 1.58 16.79
CA VAL A 159 33.86 2.37 17.99
C VAL A 159 34.81 3.49 18.41
N HIS A 160 34.30 4.71 18.56
CA HIS A 160 34.28 5.39 19.89
C HIS A 160 33.22 6.51 19.83
N GLY A 161 32.44 6.63 20.91
CA GLY A 161 31.38 7.58 21.02
C GLY A 161 31.90 8.95 21.44
N SER A 162 31.17 9.98 21.06
CA SER A 162 30.98 11.18 21.90
C SER A 162 29.77 11.98 21.35
N ARG A 163 29.04 12.54 22.29
CA ARG A 163 27.88 13.41 22.06
C ARG A 163 28.32 14.74 21.44
N THR A 164 27.75 15.12 20.32
CA THR A 164 27.47 16.53 19.98
C THR A 164 26.46 16.57 18.82
N SER A 165 25.60 17.54 18.88
CA SER A 165 24.49 17.82 17.96
C SER A 165 25.00 18.23 16.56
N PRO A 166 24.50 17.68 15.46
CA PRO A 166 24.90 18.07 14.12
C PRO A 166 23.95 19.06 13.47
N ARG A 167 24.56 20.09 12.91
CA ARG A 167 23.90 21.01 11.97
C ARG A 167 24.83 21.23 10.80
N THR A 168 24.67 20.53 9.70
CA THR A 168 25.11 20.98 8.36
C THR A 168 24.53 20.03 7.28
N GLU A 169 24.28 20.55 6.09
CA GLU A 169 23.74 19.87 4.91
C GLU A 169 24.49 18.58 4.48
N ASN A 170 25.76 18.47 4.85
CA ASN A 170 26.58 17.29 4.54
C ASN A 170 26.23 16.04 5.37
N ASP A 171 25.52 16.18 6.49
CA ASP A 171 25.09 15.03 7.30
C ASP A 171 23.80 14.38 6.74
N MET A 172 22.99 15.13 5.99
CA MET A 172 21.80 14.58 5.32
C MET A 172 22.15 13.62 4.18
N LEU A 173 23.24 13.86 3.46
CA LEU A 173 23.74 12.94 2.43
C LEU A 173 24.22 11.61 3.02
N LYS A 174 24.76 11.62 4.25
CA LYS A 174 25.17 10.39 4.95
C LYS A 174 24.01 9.55 5.46
N ILE A 175 22.89 10.17 5.82
CA ILE A 175 21.67 9.46 6.24
C ILE A 175 21.02 8.74 5.04
N ASN A 176 21.00 9.36 3.87
CA ASN A 176 20.52 8.73 2.65
C ASN A 176 21.38 7.54 2.19
N GLU A 177 22.68 7.60 2.41
CA GLU A 177 23.56 6.45 2.15
C GLU A 177 23.32 5.28 3.14
N LEU A 178 22.94 5.55 4.38
CA LEU A 178 22.64 4.53 5.40
C LEU A 178 21.28 3.83 5.18
N ALA A 179 20.31 4.53 4.60
CA ALA A 179 18.98 3.95 4.31
C ALA A 179 19.00 2.93 3.15
N VAL A 180 20.04 2.92 2.33
CA VAL A 180 20.18 2.03 1.15
C VAL A 180 21.16 0.87 1.39
N ARG A 181 21.86 0.82 2.54
CA ARG A 181 22.90 -0.19 2.79
C ARG A 181 22.40 -1.36 3.60
N PRO A 182 22.61 -2.63 3.14
CA PRO A 182 22.33 -3.84 3.90
C PRO A 182 23.29 -4.10 5.07
N GLU A 183 24.16 -3.17 5.43
CA GLU A 183 25.38 -3.43 6.18
C GLU A 183 25.27 -3.39 7.71
N HIS A 184 24.11 -3.13 8.30
CA HIS A 184 23.94 -3.16 9.76
C HIS A 184 23.04 -4.30 10.23
N VAL A 185 23.45 -5.54 9.93
CA VAL A 185 22.96 -6.75 10.60
C VAL A 185 24.11 -7.37 11.38
N GLU A 186 24.65 -6.62 12.35
CA GLU A 186 25.40 -7.20 13.46
C GLU A 186 24.53 -7.11 14.71
N GLY A 187 23.81 -8.18 14.98
CA GLY A 187 23.03 -8.28 16.21
C GLY A 187 22.25 -9.58 16.32
N ARG A 188 22.95 -10.63 16.80
CA ARG A 188 22.40 -11.96 17.17
C ARG A 188 21.99 -12.86 16.00
N MET A 189 22.96 -13.65 15.56
CA MET A 189 22.75 -14.88 14.85
C MET A 189 21.89 -15.82 15.72
N ALA A 190 20.63 -16.01 15.35
CA ALA A 190 19.93 -17.22 15.74
C ALA A 190 20.52 -18.32 14.83
N ASN A 191 21.16 -19.31 15.43
CA ASN A 191 21.71 -20.45 14.75
C ASN A 191 20.72 -21.03 13.76
N CYS A 192 21.15 -21.27 12.53
CA CYS A 192 20.40 -21.96 11.49
C CYS A 192 19.98 -23.40 11.89
N ASP A 193 20.51 -23.90 13.01
CA ASP A 193 20.23 -25.21 13.57
C ASP A 193 18.91 -25.34 14.32
N THR A 194 18.19 -24.22 14.55
CA THR A 194 16.88 -24.22 15.26
C THR A 194 15.68 -24.35 14.34
N VAL A 195 15.86 -24.63 13.05
CA VAL A 195 14.76 -25.01 12.14
C VAL A 195 14.60 -26.53 12.13
N SER A 196 14.63 -27.15 13.31
CA SER A 196 14.32 -28.55 13.50
C SER A 196 12.95 -28.70 14.15
N GLU A 197 12.15 -29.55 13.51
CA GLU A 197 11.04 -30.29 14.09
C GLU A 197 9.88 -29.53 14.73
N GLY A 198 8.83 -29.32 13.97
CA GLY A 198 7.54 -28.94 14.51
C GLY A 198 6.61 -28.22 13.56
N GLY A 199 5.88 -28.94 12.75
CA GLY A 199 4.69 -28.43 12.05
C GLY A 199 4.95 -27.91 10.65
N GLY A 200 4.25 -28.43 9.66
CA GLY A 200 4.28 -28.15 8.22
C GLY A 200 4.17 -26.69 7.79
N GLY A 201 5.17 -25.89 8.10
CA GLY A 201 5.24 -24.47 7.81
C GLY A 201 6.20 -24.19 6.67
N GLY A 202 5.66 -23.79 5.51
CA GLY A 202 6.46 -23.33 4.39
C GLY A 202 7.11 -21.96 4.65
N TYR A 203 7.82 -21.48 3.63
CA TYR A 203 8.50 -20.18 3.64
C TYR A 203 7.90 -19.26 2.57
N VAL A 204 8.05 -17.96 2.77
CA VAL A 204 7.70 -16.95 1.78
C VAL A 204 8.93 -16.10 1.48
N ILE A 205 9.31 -16.06 0.21
CA ILE A 205 10.35 -15.16 -0.27
C ILE A 205 9.66 -13.99 -0.94
N LYS A 206 9.91 -12.78 -0.45
CA LYS A 206 9.24 -11.59 -0.95
C LYS A 206 10.20 -10.41 -1.15
N PRO A 207 10.02 -9.65 -2.25
CA PRO A 207 10.79 -8.44 -2.48
C PRO A 207 10.65 -7.46 -1.31
N ARG A 208 11.72 -6.76 -0.96
CA ARG A 208 11.69 -5.71 0.05
C ARG A 208 10.76 -4.57 -0.38
N ILE A 209 10.88 -4.13 -1.63
CA ILE A 209 10.07 -3.07 -2.23
C ILE A 209 9.22 -3.69 -3.35
N SER A 210 7.94 -3.86 -3.09
CA SER A 210 6.96 -4.34 -4.08
C SER A 210 5.54 -4.02 -3.61
N SER A 211 4.58 -4.03 -4.50
CA SER A 211 3.16 -3.84 -4.22
C SER A 211 2.32 -4.91 -4.93
N GLY A 212 1.18 -5.26 -4.35
CA GLY A 212 0.20 -6.14 -5.00
C GLY A 212 0.67 -7.58 -5.23
N SER A 213 1.53 -8.09 -4.36
CA SER A 213 2.06 -9.48 -4.37
C SER A 213 3.02 -9.80 -5.54
N PHE A 214 3.60 -8.79 -6.19
CA PHE A 214 4.60 -9.02 -7.24
C PHE A 214 5.89 -9.63 -6.66
N GLY A 215 6.39 -10.67 -7.33
CA GLY A 215 7.67 -11.30 -7.01
C GLY A 215 7.67 -12.14 -5.74
N ILE A 216 6.51 -12.48 -5.18
CA ILE A 216 6.41 -13.37 -4.02
C ILE A 216 6.54 -14.82 -4.50
N ALA A 217 7.42 -15.59 -3.85
CA ALA A 217 7.53 -17.02 -4.03
C ALA A 217 7.17 -17.75 -2.73
N TYR A 218 6.34 -18.78 -2.85
CA TYR A 218 5.98 -19.67 -1.74
C TYR A 218 6.81 -20.95 -1.86
N VAL A 219 7.46 -21.33 -0.77
CA VAL A 219 8.39 -22.45 -0.72
C VAL A 219 7.94 -23.40 0.40
N LYS A 220 7.75 -24.68 0.08
CA LYS A 220 7.35 -25.68 1.08
C LYS A 220 8.57 -26.31 1.75
N ASP A 221 9.53 -26.72 0.95
CA ASP A 221 10.67 -27.50 1.39
C ASP A 221 11.90 -26.62 1.57
N ARG A 222 12.67 -26.88 2.62
CA ARG A 222 13.86 -26.10 2.97
C ARG A 222 14.89 -26.04 1.83
N GLU A 223 14.99 -27.13 1.09
CA GLU A 223 15.96 -27.29 -0.01
C GLU A 223 15.68 -26.32 -1.16
N ASP A 224 14.42 -25.94 -1.36
CA ASP A 224 13.98 -25.00 -2.41
C ASP A 224 14.14 -23.53 -2.04
N ILE A 225 14.53 -23.21 -0.80
CA ILE A 225 14.68 -21.82 -0.35
C ILE A 225 15.73 -21.10 -1.19
N ILE A 226 16.93 -21.66 -1.32
CA ILE A 226 18.04 -21.01 -2.03
C ILE A 226 17.75 -20.84 -3.53
N PRO A 227 17.30 -21.88 -4.28
CA PRO A 227 16.92 -21.70 -5.67
C PRO A 227 15.81 -20.65 -5.89
N SER A 228 14.81 -20.65 -5.01
CA SER A 228 13.71 -19.68 -5.07
C SER A 228 14.16 -18.26 -4.72
N TYR A 229 15.06 -18.13 -3.72
CA TYR A 229 15.67 -16.86 -3.36
C TYR A 229 16.45 -16.27 -4.52
N GLN A 230 17.30 -17.06 -5.19
CA GLN A 230 18.08 -16.62 -6.34
C GLN A 230 17.18 -16.09 -7.46
N ARG A 231 16.14 -16.84 -7.82
CA ARG A 231 15.16 -16.46 -8.85
C ARG A 231 14.48 -15.13 -8.54
N VAL A 232 14.09 -14.91 -7.27
CA VAL A 232 13.49 -13.64 -6.86
C VAL A 232 14.54 -12.52 -6.83
N HIS A 233 15.76 -12.83 -6.36
CA HIS A 233 16.87 -11.90 -6.24
C HIS A 233 17.32 -11.30 -7.60
N GLU A 234 17.30 -12.10 -8.67
CA GLU A 234 17.64 -11.65 -10.02
C GLU A 234 16.80 -10.42 -10.46
N ARG A 235 15.54 -10.41 -10.10
CA ARG A 235 14.62 -9.33 -10.47
C ARG A 235 14.42 -8.32 -9.35
N TYR A 236 14.51 -8.76 -8.09
CA TYR A 236 14.27 -7.99 -6.87
C TYR A 236 15.42 -8.19 -5.89
N PRO A 237 16.45 -7.34 -5.92
CA PRO A 237 17.64 -7.53 -5.08
C PRO A 237 17.34 -7.65 -3.58
N PHE A 238 17.99 -8.60 -2.93
CA PHE A 238 17.94 -8.83 -1.48
C PHE A 238 16.52 -9.03 -0.92
N PRO A 239 15.73 -10.00 -1.46
CA PRO A 239 14.39 -10.29 -0.94
C PRO A 239 14.45 -10.80 0.51
N LEU A 240 13.32 -10.73 1.22
CA LEU A 240 13.18 -11.30 2.56
C LEU A 240 12.76 -12.75 2.49
N ILE A 241 13.27 -13.56 3.41
CA ILE A 241 12.77 -14.91 3.68
C ILE A 241 11.98 -14.83 4.98
N GLN A 242 10.72 -15.23 4.95
CA GLN A 242 9.84 -15.22 6.13
C GLN A 242 9.13 -16.57 6.28
N GLU A 243 8.70 -16.86 7.51
CA GLU A 243 7.75 -17.97 7.72
C GLU A 243 6.46 -17.73 6.92
N PHE A 244 5.89 -18.79 6.44
CA PHE A 244 4.55 -18.76 5.86
C PHE A 244 3.52 -18.74 6.99
N ILE A 245 2.68 -17.72 7.02
CA ILE A 245 1.52 -17.68 7.91
C ILE A 245 0.38 -18.44 7.20
N PRO A 246 -0.13 -19.55 7.78
CA PRO A 246 -1.21 -20.33 7.17
C PRO A 246 -2.49 -19.51 6.97
N ASP A 247 -3.37 -20.00 6.11
CA ASP A 247 -4.72 -19.48 5.99
C ASP A 247 -5.60 -19.96 7.16
N GLY A 248 -6.73 -19.29 7.40
CA GLY A 248 -7.65 -19.63 8.49
C GLY A 248 -7.88 -18.48 9.48
N GLY A 249 -6.81 -17.77 9.90
CA GLY A 249 -6.96 -16.61 10.79
C GLY A 249 -7.53 -15.37 10.12
N GLY A 250 -7.40 -15.26 8.80
CA GLY A 250 -7.88 -14.13 8.00
C GLY A 250 -6.85 -13.02 7.79
N THR A 251 -7.10 -12.22 6.75
CA THR A 251 -6.30 -11.04 6.42
C THR A 251 -7.12 -9.78 6.63
N PHE A 252 -6.54 -8.81 7.30
CA PHE A 252 -7.20 -7.58 7.72
C PHE A 252 -6.40 -6.37 7.27
N GLY A 253 -7.10 -5.26 7.08
CA GLY A 253 -6.48 -3.96 6.89
C GLY A 253 -7.06 -2.95 7.86
N ILE A 254 -6.20 -2.25 8.61
CA ILE A 254 -6.58 -1.03 9.31
C ILE A 254 -6.16 0.16 8.46
N SER A 255 -7.10 1.03 8.20
CA SER A 255 -6.91 2.29 7.50
C SER A 255 -7.02 3.43 8.49
N ALA A 256 -6.09 4.37 8.47
CA ALA A 256 -6.06 5.47 9.41
C ALA A 256 -5.75 6.81 8.73
N LEU A 257 -6.20 7.89 9.36
CA LEU A 257 -5.90 9.29 9.03
C LEU A 257 -5.31 9.95 10.27
N PHE A 258 -4.17 10.58 10.10
CA PHE A 258 -3.48 11.36 11.12
C PHE A 258 -3.35 12.83 10.67
N ASP A 259 -3.46 13.76 11.61
CA ASP A 259 -3.20 15.18 11.36
C ASP A 259 -1.69 15.48 11.30
N GLU A 260 -1.35 16.74 11.08
CA GLU A 260 0.04 17.22 11.02
C GLU A 260 0.82 17.04 12.34
N SER A 261 0.11 16.90 13.47
CA SER A 261 0.66 16.65 14.80
C SER A 261 0.66 15.16 15.17
N SER A 262 0.42 14.27 14.19
CA SER A 262 0.33 12.82 14.38
C SER A 262 -0.77 12.38 15.36
N ASN A 263 -1.88 13.14 15.44
CA ASN A 263 -3.07 12.71 16.16
C ASN A 263 -4.02 11.97 15.23
N VAL A 264 -4.60 10.89 15.73
CA VAL A 264 -5.59 10.10 14.99
C VAL A 264 -6.86 10.93 14.74
N LYS A 265 -7.29 11.01 13.49
CA LYS A 265 -8.51 11.71 13.05
C LYS A 265 -9.59 10.74 12.54
N ALA A 266 -9.20 9.59 12.03
CA ALA A 266 -10.12 8.54 11.63
C ALA A 266 -9.42 7.18 11.59
N ALA A 267 -10.17 6.10 11.86
CA ALA A 267 -9.70 4.74 11.69
C ALA A 267 -10.84 3.80 11.24
N PHE A 268 -10.48 2.76 10.47
CA PHE A 268 -11.42 1.79 9.94
C PHE A 268 -10.75 0.43 9.74
N VAL A 269 -11.33 -0.64 10.27
CA VAL A 269 -10.83 -2.00 10.08
C VAL A 269 -11.73 -2.78 9.13
N HIS A 270 -11.10 -3.55 8.24
CA HIS A 270 -11.82 -4.46 7.34
C HIS A 270 -11.11 -5.81 7.24
N LYS A 271 -11.89 -6.84 6.96
CA LYS A 271 -11.44 -8.20 6.66
C LYS A 271 -11.52 -8.43 5.15
N LYS A 272 -10.48 -9.02 4.56
CA LYS A 272 -10.50 -9.52 3.20
C LYS A 272 -11.26 -10.86 3.18
N LEU A 273 -12.36 -10.93 2.44
CA LEU A 273 -13.14 -12.17 2.26
C LEU A 273 -12.72 -12.93 1.01
N ARG A 274 -12.33 -12.19 -0.04
CA ARG A 274 -11.80 -12.74 -1.30
C ARG A 274 -10.68 -11.89 -1.84
N MET A 275 -9.75 -12.51 -2.53
CA MET A 275 -8.57 -11.87 -3.12
C MET A 275 -8.32 -12.42 -4.53
N TYR A 276 -7.66 -11.65 -5.36
CA TYR A 276 -7.16 -12.16 -6.63
C TYR A 276 -5.73 -11.63 -6.88
N PRO A 277 -4.74 -12.51 -7.12
CA PRO A 277 -4.80 -13.99 -7.10
C PRO A 277 -5.33 -14.60 -5.80
N VAL A 278 -5.85 -15.84 -5.86
CA VAL A 278 -6.55 -16.51 -4.74
C VAL A 278 -5.62 -16.71 -3.53
N GLN A 279 -4.34 -17.04 -3.78
CA GLN A 279 -3.33 -17.28 -2.75
C GLN A 279 -2.86 -16.01 -2.03
N GLY A 280 -3.17 -14.82 -2.57
CA GLY A 280 -2.79 -13.53 -1.99
C GLY A 280 -2.81 -12.44 -3.04
N GLY A 281 -3.37 -11.28 -2.68
CA GLY A 281 -3.46 -10.15 -3.60
C GLY A 281 -4.43 -9.08 -3.12
N PRO A 282 -4.77 -8.13 -4.00
CA PRO A 282 -5.79 -7.14 -3.69
C PRO A 282 -7.13 -7.80 -3.41
N SER A 283 -7.85 -7.32 -2.38
CA SER A 283 -9.17 -7.84 -2.05
C SER A 283 -10.19 -7.55 -3.14
N THR A 284 -10.97 -8.57 -3.48
CA THR A 284 -12.10 -8.48 -4.43
C THR A 284 -13.43 -8.35 -3.71
N LEU A 285 -13.57 -8.98 -2.53
CA LEU A 285 -14.66 -8.79 -1.59
C LEU A 285 -14.09 -8.58 -0.19
N ARG A 286 -14.60 -7.62 0.53
CA ARG A 286 -14.17 -7.27 1.88
C ARG A 286 -15.35 -6.78 2.71
N GLU A 287 -15.21 -6.91 4.02
CA GLU A 287 -16.23 -6.56 5.01
C GLU A 287 -15.65 -5.65 6.08
N GLY A 288 -16.39 -4.62 6.47
CA GLY A 288 -16.08 -3.80 7.64
C GLY A 288 -16.33 -4.59 8.91
N VAL A 289 -15.31 -4.71 9.75
CA VAL A 289 -15.36 -5.50 10.97
C VAL A 289 -14.82 -4.72 12.15
N GLU A 290 -15.22 -5.11 13.33
CA GLU A 290 -14.61 -4.67 14.57
C GLU A 290 -13.51 -5.65 14.98
N HIS A 291 -12.30 -5.14 15.19
CA HIS A 291 -11.16 -5.94 15.63
C HIS A 291 -10.23 -5.06 16.48
N PRO A 292 -10.48 -4.96 17.80
CA PRO A 292 -9.77 -4.03 18.68
C PRO A 292 -8.25 -4.18 18.65
N GLN A 293 -7.73 -5.40 18.70
CA GLN A 293 -6.29 -5.66 18.67
C GLN A 293 -5.62 -5.17 17.38
N ILE A 294 -6.24 -5.39 16.20
CA ILE A 294 -5.71 -4.89 14.93
C ILE A 294 -5.77 -3.36 14.87
N MET A 295 -6.85 -2.77 15.41
CA MET A 295 -6.98 -1.32 15.53
C MET A 295 -5.82 -0.75 16.35
N GLU A 296 -5.59 -1.31 17.54
CA GLU A 296 -4.54 -0.87 18.47
C GLU A 296 -3.14 -1.03 17.85
N LEU A 297 -2.81 -2.21 17.34
CA LEU A 297 -1.50 -2.49 16.73
C LEU A 297 -1.21 -1.55 15.55
N GLY A 298 -2.20 -1.34 14.68
CA GLY A 298 -2.02 -0.49 13.52
C GLY A 298 -1.88 0.99 13.87
N LEU A 299 -2.68 1.49 14.81
CA LEU A 299 -2.57 2.87 15.29
C LEU A 299 -1.28 3.11 16.07
N SER A 300 -0.86 2.15 16.92
CA SER A 300 0.40 2.21 17.65
C SER A 300 1.60 2.27 16.72
N LEU A 301 1.65 1.40 15.70
CA LEU A 301 2.70 1.41 14.69
C LEU A 301 2.82 2.77 13.97
N LEU A 302 1.68 3.30 13.49
CA LEU A 302 1.68 4.57 12.78
C LEU A 302 2.03 5.75 13.68
N LYS A 303 1.60 5.72 14.95
CA LYS A 303 1.95 6.73 15.95
C LYS A 303 3.45 6.71 16.26
N SER A 304 4.05 5.53 16.45
CA SER A 304 5.51 5.39 16.66
C SER A 304 6.33 5.90 15.49
N LEU A 305 5.79 5.86 14.25
CA LEU A 305 6.38 6.46 13.06
C LEU A 305 6.16 7.98 12.98
N ASN A 306 5.47 8.61 13.94
CA ASN A 306 5.01 10.01 13.84
C ASN A 306 4.33 10.26 12.49
N TRP A 307 3.32 9.43 12.18
CA TRP A 307 2.67 9.42 10.86
C TRP A 307 1.82 10.67 10.64
N VAL A 308 1.81 11.14 9.39
CA VAL A 308 0.96 12.25 8.92
C VAL A 308 0.20 11.79 7.68
N GLY A 309 -1.08 12.16 7.58
CA GLY A 309 -1.93 11.77 6.46
C GLY A 309 -2.49 10.36 6.59
N ILE A 310 -2.78 9.76 5.46
CA ILE A 310 -3.41 8.44 5.40
C ILE A 310 -2.40 7.30 5.30
N ALA A 311 -2.76 6.16 5.88
CA ALA A 311 -2.12 4.87 5.62
C ALA A 311 -3.11 3.72 5.76
N MET A 312 -2.77 2.59 5.14
CA MET A 312 -3.39 1.30 5.44
C MET A 312 -2.31 0.31 5.87
N VAL A 313 -2.47 -0.23 7.07
CA VAL A 313 -1.60 -1.27 7.62
C VAL A 313 -2.30 -2.61 7.44
N GLU A 314 -1.60 -3.58 6.88
CA GLU A 314 -2.12 -4.92 6.60
C GLU A 314 -1.58 -5.93 7.60
N PHE A 315 -2.48 -6.72 8.19
CA PHE A 315 -2.17 -7.82 9.10
C PHE A 315 -2.74 -9.14 8.58
N LYS A 316 -2.03 -10.23 8.83
CA LYS A 316 -2.56 -11.59 8.71
C LYS A 316 -2.58 -12.22 10.10
N VAL A 317 -3.74 -12.70 10.54
CA VAL A 317 -3.86 -13.41 11.80
C VAL A 317 -3.35 -14.83 11.61
N ASP A 318 -2.41 -15.21 12.44
CA ASP A 318 -1.86 -16.56 12.43
C ASP A 318 -2.85 -17.51 13.13
N PRO A 319 -3.39 -18.53 12.43
CA PRO A 319 -4.36 -19.43 13.05
C PRO A 319 -3.76 -20.33 14.14
N ARG A 320 -2.41 -20.43 14.24
CA ARG A 320 -1.72 -21.27 15.21
C ARG A 320 -1.72 -20.66 16.61
N ASP A 321 -1.68 -19.32 16.70
CA ASP A 321 -1.57 -18.57 17.97
C ASP A 321 -2.64 -17.47 18.11
N GLY A 322 -3.40 -17.20 17.04
CA GLY A 322 -4.39 -16.11 17.00
C GLY A 322 -3.80 -14.70 16.92
N ILE A 323 -2.48 -14.58 16.75
CA ILE A 323 -1.79 -13.28 16.80
C ILE A 323 -1.77 -12.62 15.40
N PRO A 324 -2.21 -11.35 15.29
CA PRO A 324 -2.05 -10.59 14.05
C PRO A 324 -0.58 -10.28 13.77
N LYS A 325 -0.07 -10.72 12.64
CA LYS A 325 1.29 -10.45 12.17
C LYS A 325 1.26 -9.35 11.10
N LEU A 326 2.10 -8.33 11.26
CA LEU A 326 2.22 -7.23 10.30
C LEU A 326 2.75 -7.73 8.94
N MET A 327 2.06 -7.37 7.86
CA MET A 327 2.45 -7.71 6.50
C MET A 327 3.10 -6.54 5.75
N GLU A 328 2.45 -5.38 5.74
CA GLU A 328 2.91 -4.18 5.03
C GLU A 328 2.18 -2.92 5.50
N VAL A 329 2.77 -1.76 5.19
CA VAL A 329 2.13 -0.44 5.29
C VAL A 329 2.02 0.16 3.90
N ASN A 330 0.82 0.60 3.54
CA ASN A 330 0.54 1.30 2.30
C ASN A 330 0.39 2.81 2.60
N PRO A 331 1.37 3.68 2.26
CA PRO A 331 1.39 5.11 2.61
C PRO A 331 0.50 5.97 1.72
N ARG A 332 -0.56 5.43 1.17
CA ARG A 332 -1.45 6.02 0.16
C ARG A 332 -2.87 5.52 0.32
N PHE A 333 -3.79 6.09 -0.44
CA PHE A 333 -5.12 5.51 -0.57
C PHE A 333 -5.07 4.07 -1.07
N TRP A 334 -5.96 3.23 -0.58
CA TRP A 334 -5.99 1.78 -0.77
C TRP A 334 -7.21 1.32 -1.57
N GLY A 335 -7.14 0.12 -2.12
CA GLY A 335 -8.17 -0.40 -3.02
C GLY A 335 -9.54 -0.65 -2.37
N SER A 336 -9.62 -0.75 -1.04
CA SER A 336 -10.87 -0.93 -0.27
C SER A 336 -11.47 0.37 0.26
N LEU A 337 -11.03 1.54 -0.20
CA LEU A 337 -11.50 2.86 0.26
C LEU A 337 -13.03 3.01 0.18
N GLN A 338 -13.66 2.47 -0.89
CA GLN A 338 -15.12 2.53 -1.06
C GLN A 338 -15.87 1.91 0.13
N LEU A 339 -15.31 0.85 0.74
CA LEU A 339 -15.91 0.22 1.91
C LEU A 339 -15.91 1.15 3.13
N ALA A 340 -14.79 1.80 3.41
CA ALA A 340 -14.70 2.75 4.53
C ALA A 340 -15.72 3.88 4.38
N ILE A 341 -15.81 4.47 3.18
CA ILE A 341 -16.81 5.51 2.86
C ILE A 341 -18.24 4.99 3.07
N PHE A 342 -18.52 3.79 2.58
CA PHE A 342 -19.84 3.16 2.72
C PHE A 342 -20.18 2.84 4.18
N SER A 343 -19.17 2.51 4.99
CA SER A 343 -19.30 2.24 6.43
C SER A 343 -19.38 3.50 7.30
N GLY A 344 -19.24 4.70 6.70
CA GLY A 344 -19.37 5.97 7.41
C GLY A 344 -18.04 6.70 7.69
N VAL A 345 -16.89 6.13 7.31
CA VAL A 345 -15.58 6.79 7.47
C VAL A 345 -15.13 7.35 6.11
N ASP A 346 -15.45 8.60 5.87
CA ASP A 346 -15.19 9.29 4.60
C ASP A 346 -13.84 10.01 4.62
N PHE A 347 -12.76 9.25 4.53
CA PHE A 347 -11.39 9.78 4.57
C PHE A 347 -11.14 10.95 3.62
N PRO A 348 -11.56 10.92 2.33
CA PRO A 348 -11.38 12.06 1.43
C PRO A 348 -12.03 13.35 1.92
N TYR A 349 -13.24 13.23 2.45
CA TYR A 349 -13.97 14.39 2.95
C TYR A 349 -13.38 14.92 4.25
N LEU A 350 -12.90 14.05 5.14
CA LEU A 350 -12.20 14.45 6.37
C LEU A 350 -10.92 15.23 6.06
N ILE A 351 -10.13 14.80 5.06
CA ILE A 351 -8.95 15.54 4.61
C ILE A 351 -9.34 16.92 4.06
N LEU A 352 -10.42 17.00 3.28
CA LEU A 352 -10.90 18.30 2.79
C LEU A 352 -11.35 19.22 3.93
N LYS A 353 -11.97 18.68 4.98
CA LYS A 353 -12.29 19.45 6.19
C LYS A 353 -11.03 19.98 6.87
N MET A 354 -10.00 19.16 7.01
CA MET A 354 -8.71 19.59 7.56
C MET A 354 -8.08 20.69 6.72
N ALA A 355 -8.11 20.56 5.38
CA ALA A 355 -7.62 21.58 4.45
C ALA A 355 -8.32 22.94 4.63
N LYS A 356 -9.55 22.93 5.12
CA LYS A 356 -10.35 24.12 5.42
C LYS A 356 -10.20 24.62 6.86
N GLY A 357 -9.40 23.95 7.68
CA GLY A 357 -9.27 24.25 9.11
C GLY A 357 -10.53 23.91 9.92
N GLU A 358 -11.45 23.13 9.39
CA GLU A 358 -12.66 22.69 10.10
C GLU A 358 -12.29 21.69 11.21
N LYS A 359 -12.69 22.00 12.44
CA LYS A 359 -12.52 21.07 13.58
C LYS A 359 -13.61 20.00 13.53
N PHE A 360 -13.24 18.77 13.84
CA PHE A 360 -14.16 17.63 14.00
C PHE A 360 -13.57 16.62 14.96
N GLU A 361 -14.45 15.89 15.63
CA GLU A 361 -14.06 14.79 16.51
C GLU A 361 -13.51 13.60 15.72
N PRO A 362 -12.55 12.84 16.26
CA PRO A 362 -12.04 11.66 15.61
C PRO A 362 -13.12 10.66 15.23
N VAL A 363 -13.14 10.19 13.99
CA VAL A 363 -14.11 9.23 13.47
C VAL A 363 -13.55 7.82 13.66
N LEU A 364 -13.84 7.20 14.79
CA LEU A 364 -13.37 5.86 15.15
C LEU A 364 -14.51 4.81 15.17
N HIS A 365 -15.76 5.25 15.13
CA HIS A 365 -16.93 4.40 15.05
C HIS A 365 -17.49 4.35 13.63
N TYR A 366 -17.89 3.17 13.20
CA TYR A 366 -18.39 2.91 11.85
C TYR A 366 -19.37 1.74 11.84
N THR A 367 -20.12 1.61 10.74
CA THR A 367 -21.06 0.50 10.58
C THR A 367 -20.31 -0.76 10.18
N VAL A 368 -20.30 -1.77 11.06
CA VAL A 368 -19.77 -3.12 10.79
C VAL A 368 -20.72 -3.96 9.93
N GLY A 369 -20.21 -5.04 9.33
CA GLY A 369 -21.00 -5.95 8.49
C GLY A 369 -21.29 -5.42 7.08
N ARG A 370 -20.96 -4.16 6.79
CA ARG A 370 -21.00 -3.63 5.43
C ARG A 370 -19.90 -4.24 4.59
N ARG A 371 -20.21 -4.47 3.29
CA ARG A 371 -19.31 -5.09 2.32
C ARG A 371 -19.08 -4.20 1.12
N SER A 372 -17.92 -4.36 0.49
CA SER A 372 -17.64 -3.75 -0.80
C SER A 372 -17.05 -4.78 -1.74
N ARG A 373 -17.51 -4.77 -3.01
CA ARG A 373 -17.15 -5.76 -4.01
C ARG A 373 -16.52 -5.12 -5.25
N TRP A 374 -15.29 -5.50 -5.53
CA TRP A 374 -14.67 -5.21 -6.81
C TRP A 374 -15.06 -6.30 -7.81
N PHE A 375 -16.27 -6.19 -8.35
CA PHE A 375 -16.86 -7.22 -9.21
C PHE A 375 -16.14 -7.31 -10.55
N LEU A 376 -16.12 -6.19 -11.33
CA LEU A 376 -15.48 -6.15 -12.64
C LEU A 376 -13.97 -6.38 -12.52
N PHE A 377 -13.49 -7.42 -13.22
CA PHE A 377 -12.10 -7.86 -13.29
C PHE A 377 -11.46 -8.37 -11.98
N GLY A 378 -12.08 -8.15 -10.83
CA GLY A 378 -11.58 -8.64 -9.55
C GLY A 378 -12.25 -9.94 -9.13
N ASP A 379 -13.49 -9.83 -8.69
CA ASP A 379 -14.23 -10.98 -8.13
C ASP A 379 -14.62 -12.01 -9.20
N ILE A 380 -14.80 -11.56 -10.46
CA ILE A 380 -14.98 -12.45 -11.62
C ILE A 380 -13.74 -13.32 -11.82
N LEU A 381 -12.55 -12.73 -11.81
CA LEU A 381 -11.29 -13.48 -11.94
C LEU A 381 -11.05 -14.39 -10.74
N HIS A 382 -11.40 -13.96 -9.53
CA HIS A 382 -11.36 -14.82 -8.34
C HIS A 382 -12.25 -16.05 -8.54
N PHE A 383 -13.49 -15.87 -9.01
CA PHE A 383 -14.43 -16.96 -9.23
C PHE A 383 -13.90 -18.00 -10.22
N PHE A 384 -13.38 -17.57 -11.37
CA PHE A 384 -12.87 -18.51 -12.37
C PHE A 384 -11.60 -19.24 -11.95
N ASN A 385 -10.76 -18.61 -11.10
CA ASN A 385 -9.49 -19.20 -10.66
C ASN A 385 -9.57 -19.89 -9.27
N ASN A 386 -10.72 -19.89 -8.62
CA ASN A 386 -10.90 -20.55 -7.33
C ASN A 386 -11.52 -21.95 -7.52
N PRO A 387 -10.83 -23.05 -7.10
CA PRO A 387 -11.40 -24.39 -7.14
C PRO A 387 -12.73 -24.50 -6.36
N GLU A 388 -12.83 -23.81 -5.21
CA GLU A 388 -13.99 -23.80 -4.32
C GLU A 388 -15.05 -22.75 -4.71
N ARG A 389 -15.08 -22.33 -5.99
CA ARG A 389 -15.91 -21.20 -6.47
C ARG A 389 -17.42 -21.32 -6.19
N PHE A 390 -17.96 -22.52 -6.10
CA PHE A 390 -19.38 -22.73 -5.80
C PHE A 390 -19.70 -22.80 -4.31
N HIS A 391 -18.67 -22.95 -3.45
CA HIS A 391 -18.78 -23.01 -1.98
C HIS A 391 -18.36 -21.72 -1.28
N LEU A 392 -18.17 -20.65 -2.05
CA LEU A 392 -17.75 -19.34 -1.51
C LEU A 392 -18.76 -18.79 -0.50
N GLN A 393 -18.23 -18.19 0.58
CA GLN A 393 -19.03 -17.48 1.58
C GLN A 393 -18.59 -16.01 1.64
N PRO A 394 -19.51 -15.05 1.42
CA PRO A 394 -20.90 -15.23 0.90
C PRO A 394 -20.89 -15.78 -0.53
N PRO A 395 -21.99 -16.37 -1.02
CA PRO A 395 -22.07 -16.94 -2.36
C PRO A 395 -21.74 -15.93 -3.47
N PHE A 396 -21.06 -16.38 -4.53
CA PHE A 396 -20.68 -15.49 -5.64
C PHE A 396 -21.88 -14.80 -6.31
N PHE A 397 -22.98 -15.53 -6.51
CA PHE A 397 -24.18 -15.06 -7.19
C PHE A 397 -25.11 -14.20 -6.32
N ARG A 398 -24.71 -13.87 -5.09
CA ARG A 398 -25.45 -12.91 -4.25
C ARG A 398 -25.15 -11.49 -4.70
N PHE A 399 -25.85 -11.03 -5.75
CA PHE A 399 -25.64 -9.70 -6.33
C PHE A 399 -26.45 -8.60 -5.65
N PHE A 400 -27.60 -8.92 -5.09
CA PHE A 400 -28.51 -7.96 -4.48
C PHE A 400 -28.48 -8.12 -2.96
N ASP A 401 -27.62 -7.33 -2.34
CA ASP A 401 -27.47 -7.28 -0.89
C ASP A 401 -27.36 -5.83 -0.46
N GLN A 402 -28.27 -5.37 0.40
CA GLN A 402 -28.29 -3.97 0.88
C GLN A 402 -27.03 -3.58 1.66
N ASN A 403 -26.36 -4.57 2.25
CA ASN A 403 -25.11 -4.38 2.98
C ASN A 403 -23.88 -4.44 2.05
N THR A 404 -24.05 -4.62 0.74
CA THR A 404 -22.94 -4.71 -0.21
C THR A 404 -22.99 -3.58 -1.22
N CYS A 405 -21.95 -2.75 -1.27
CA CYS A 405 -21.72 -1.80 -2.35
C CYS A 405 -20.70 -2.35 -3.36
N TYR A 406 -20.68 -1.79 -4.55
CA TYR A 406 -19.71 -2.13 -5.60
C TYR A 406 -18.75 -0.97 -5.82
N ASP A 407 -17.48 -1.28 -6.07
CA ASP A 407 -16.46 -0.24 -6.25
C ASP A 407 -16.70 0.60 -7.51
N ILE A 408 -17.10 -0.05 -8.61
CA ILE A 408 -17.26 0.60 -9.92
C ILE A 408 -18.74 0.75 -10.28
N ILE A 409 -19.53 -0.32 -10.13
CA ILE A 409 -20.93 -0.35 -10.52
C ILE A 409 -21.77 0.50 -9.55
N SER A 410 -22.54 1.43 -10.07
CA SER A 410 -23.45 2.27 -9.26
C SER A 410 -24.63 2.72 -10.09
N LYS A 411 -25.85 2.55 -9.57
CA LYS A 411 -27.08 3.09 -10.22
C LYS A 411 -27.06 4.62 -10.33
N GLN A 412 -26.46 5.30 -9.36
CA GLN A 412 -26.37 6.76 -9.33
C GLN A 412 -25.29 7.33 -10.26
N ASP A 413 -24.32 6.52 -10.68
CA ASP A 413 -23.18 6.92 -11.51
C ASP A 413 -22.74 5.72 -12.37
N PRO A 414 -23.51 5.37 -13.44
CA PRO A 414 -23.32 4.11 -14.17
C PRO A 414 -22.14 4.13 -15.15
N PHE A 415 -21.79 5.27 -15.71
CA PHE A 415 -20.82 5.38 -16.81
C PHE A 415 -19.38 5.02 -16.48
N PRO A 416 -18.88 5.06 -15.25
CA PRO A 416 -17.55 4.51 -14.90
C PRO A 416 -17.35 3.04 -15.27
N VAL A 417 -18.43 2.27 -15.44
CA VAL A 417 -18.37 0.88 -15.96
C VAL A 417 -17.79 0.88 -17.37
N LEU A 418 -18.22 1.79 -18.24
CA LEU A 418 -17.68 1.93 -19.60
C LEU A 418 -16.20 2.34 -19.57
N GLY A 419 -15.84 3.27 -18.67
CA GLY A 419 -14.47 3.67 -18.44
C GLY A 419 -13.57 2.51 -17.98
N ALA A 420 -14.07 1.66 -17.08
CA ALA A 420 -13.35 0.47 -16.63
C ALA A 420 -13.17 -0.57 -17.76
N MET A 421 -14.17 -0.77 -18.58
CA MET A 421 -14.10 -1.64 -19.77
C MET A 421 -13.10 -1.06 -20.78
N ALA A 422 -13.15 0.25 -21.06
CA ALA A 422 -12.20 0.92 -21.93
C ALA A 422 -10.76 0.81 -21.39
N THR A 423 -10.57 0.95 -20.08
CA THR A 423 -9.26 0.72 -19.41
C THR A 423 -8.77 -0.70 -19.65
N PHE A 424 -9.64 -1.70 -19.67
CA PHE A 424 -9.23 -3.08 -19.96
C PHE A 424 -8.57 -3.20 -21.34
N PHE A 425 -9.09 -2.53 -22.36
CA PHE A 425 -8.45 -2.52 -23.68
C PHE A 425 -7.07 -1.85 -23.67
N THR A 426 -6.80 -0.90 -22.75
CA THR A 426 -5.48 -0.28 -22.66
C THR A 426 -4.41 -1.28 -22.22
N PHE A 427 -4.75 -2.35 -21.52
CA PHE A 427 -3.82 -3.44 -21.20
C PHE A 427 -3.27 -4.16 -22.45
N LEU A 428 -3.96 -4.09 -23.57
CA LEU A 428 -3.55 -4.77 -24.79
C LEU A 428 -2.40 -4.03 -25.50
N TYR A 429 -2.36 -2.71 -25.45
CA TYR A 429 -1.41 -1.91 -26.22
C TYR A 429 -0.54 -0.96 -25.36
N ASP A 430 -0.91 -0.68 -24.12
CA ASP A 430 -0.12 0.21 -23.25
C ASP A 430 0.88 -0.58 -22.40
N PRO A 431 2.21 -0.43 -22.65
CA PRO A 431 3.24 -1.17 -21.89
C PRO A 431 3.21 -0.90 -20.38
N GLU A 432 2.80 0.29 -19.95
CA GLU A 432 2.69 0.60 -18.51
C GLU A 432 1.51 -0.12 -17.87
N MET A 433 0.45 -0.40 -18.63
CA MET A 433 -0.69 -1.18 -18.15
C MET A 433 -0.44 -2.69 -18.23
N LYS A 434 0.31 -3.17 -19.24
CA LYS A 434 0.64 -4.61 -19.40
C LYS A 434 1.32 -5.18 -18.16
N ARG A 435 2.16 -4.43 -17.46
CA ARG A 435 2.81 -4.87 -16.22
C ARG A 435 1.84 -5.36 -15.13
N PHE A 436 0.60 -4.85 -15.13
CA PHE A 436 -0.42 -5.32 -14.19
C PHE A 436 -1.01 -6.68 -14.57
N LEU A 437 -0.81 -7.13 -15.81
CA LEU A 437 -1.19 -8.47 -16.27
C LEU A 437 -0.10 -9.50 -15.99
N GLU A 438 1.16 -9.09 -15.87
CA GLU A 438 2.33 -9.95 -15.59
C GLU A 438 2.37 -10.44 -14.13
N ARG A 439 1.25 -10.41 -13.44
CA ARG A 439 1.07 -10.96 -12.08
C ARG A 439 1.02 -12.50 -12.09
N ARG A 440 1.99 -13.13 -12.75
CA ARG A 440 2.14 -14.58 -12.74
C ARG A 440 3.42 -15.00 -12.06
#